data_a4f06bc53872541492fd6cdc48fee3d5
#
_entry.id   a4f06bc53872541492fd6cdc48fee3d5
#
_cell.length_a   1.000
_cell.length_b   1.000
_cell.length_c   1.000
_cell.angle_alpha   90.00
_cell.angle_beta   90.00
_cell.angle_gamma   90.00
#
_symmetry.space_group_name_H-M   'P 1'
#
loop_
_entity.id
_entity.type
_entity.pdbx_description
1 polymer ?
#
loop_
_entity_poly.entity_id
_entity_poly.type
_entity_poly.pdbx_seq_one_letter_code
_entity_poly.pdbx_strand_id
1 'polypeptide(L)'
;TSLTVDASYFTDSRTPYYGIPAVGRRIADVPRSRYYGEPFNEYSFEGFELGAVLRHEFSDNWLVTGAFRYQDYSQERYAVFFDSPDETTGEITRNSYFSDGDYQRYVGNIDVVGEFKTGSIQHKLLLGTEYRQYIEDPRFQTGEPYPSINLFDPVYINTRFDKIPTFFRDDYYVTWGFYLQDQIELLPNLKFLAGVRYDSYKQFPTEQNLGEPRVDFEQTDTAWSPRVGIVYQPIEPISLYFSYS
;
A
#
# COMPACT_ATOMS: atom_id res chain seq x y z
N THR A 1 7.86 22.34 22.17
CA THR A 1 6.95 22.20 21.04
C THR A 1 7.70 22.40 19.75
N SER A 2 7.48 21.51 18.75
CA SER A 2 7.97 21.69 17.38
C SER A 2 6.86 21.36 16.39
N LEU A 3 6.85 22.04 15.26
CA LEU A 3 6.00 21.76 14.11
C LEU A 3 6.89 21.63 12.89
N THR A 4 6.76 20.49 12.20
CA THR A 4 7.40 20.26 10.90
C THR A 4 6.29 20.17 9.87
N VAL A 5 6.45 20.89 8.75
CA VAL A 5 5.55 20.83 7.60
C VAL A 5 6.40 20.53 6.38
N ASP A 6 5.95 19.61 5.57
CA ASP A 6 6.57 19.25 4.29
C ASP A 6 5.54 19.27 3.17
N ALA A 7 6.01 19.57 1.97
CA ALA A 7 5.24 19.50 0.75
C ALA A 7 6.12 18.96 -0.36
N SER A 8 5.61 18.06 -1.15
CA SER A 8 6.30 17.53 -2.33
C SER A 8 5.36 17.41 -3.51
N TYR A 9 5.91 17.61 -4.70
CA TYR A 9 5.30 17.28 -5.97
C TYR A 9 6.11 16.15 -6.61
N PHE A 10 5.44 15.20 -7.22
CA PHE A 10 6.09 14.09 -7.87
C PHE A 10 5.43 13.80 -9.22
N THR A 11 6.25 13.38 -10.15
CA THR A 11 5.82 12.85 -11.45
C THR A 11 6.76 11.74 -11.88
N ASP A 12 6.20 10.71 -12.47
CA ASP A 12 6.97 9.60 -13.05
C ASP A 12 6.26 9.10 -14.31
N SER A 13 7.06 8.70 -15.30
CA SER A 13 6.57 7.99 -16.47
C SER A 13 7.58 6.93 -16.87
N ARG A 14 7.10 5.70 -17.01
CA ARG A 14 7.95 4.55 -17.32
C ARG A 14 7.23 3.54 -18.20
N THR A 15 8.01 2.80 -18.97
CA THR A 15 7.50 1.64 -19.71
C THR A 15 7.32 0.46 -18.74
N PRO A 16 6.09 -0.08 -18.58
CA PRO A 16 5.87 -1.26 -17.75
C PRO A 16 6.55 -2.48 -18.39
N TYR A 17 7.37 -3.18 -17.61
CA TYR A 17 8.08 -4.37 -18.04
C TYR A 17 7.48 -5.61 -17.39
N TYR A 18 6.93 -6.52 -18.19
CA TYR A 18 6.23 -7.72 -17.72
C TYR A 18 7.12 -8.98 -17.66
N GLY A 19 8.42 -8.81 -17.93
CA GLY A 19 9.39 -9.90 -17.88
C GLY A 19 9.49 -10.70 -19.18
N ILE A 20 10.14 -11.85 -19.06
CA ILE A 20 10.27 -12.86 -20.11
C ILE A 20 9.25 -13.97 -19.85
N PRO A 21 8.43 -14.38 -20.84
CA PRO A 21 7.46 -15.45 -20.65
C PRO A 21 8.13 -16.80 -20.37
N ALA A 22 7.39 -17.70 -19.74
CA ALA A 22 7.79 -19.08 -19.56
C ALA A 22 7.31 -19.93 -20.74
N VAL A 23 8.11 -20.92 -21.15
CA VAL A 23 7.74 -21.99 -22.04
C VAL A 23 7.73 -23.28 -21.22
N GLY A 24 6.58 -23.87 -21.02
CA GLY A 24 6.38 -24.95 -20.08
C GLY A 24 6.77 -24.55 -18.65
N ARG A 25 7.78 -25.22 -18.09
CA ARG A 25 8.27 -24.96 -16.72
C ARG A 25 9.58 -24.17 -16.66
N ARG A 26 10.01 -23.56 -17.75
CA ARG A 26 11.30 -22.84 -17.85
C ARG A 26 11.07 -21.46 -18.42
N ILE A 27 11.90 -20.51 -18.01
CA ILE A 27 11.96 -19.20 -18.67
C ILE A 27 12.43 -19.43 -20.09
N ALA A 28 11.79 -18.75 -21.06
CA ALA A 28 12.17 -18.84 -22.47
C ALA A 28 13.65 -18.48 -22.69
N ASP A 29 14.32 -19.23 -23.56
CA ASP A 29 15.71 -18.98 -23.91
C ASP A 29 15.81 -17.86 -24.95
N VAL A 30 15.67 -16.64 -24.48
CA VAL A 30 15.72 -15.40 -25.25
C VAL A 30 16.53 -14.35 -24.48
N PRO A 31 17.04 -13.31 -25.15
CA PRO A 31 17.72 -12.23 -24.46
C PRO A 31 16.85 -11.59 -23.35
N ARG A 32 17.41 -11.38 -22.17
CA ARG A 32 16.68 -10.80 -21.02
C ARG A 32 16.18 -9.38 -21.24
N SER A 33 16.76 -8.66 -22.20
CA SER A 33 16.32 -7.32 -22.62
C SER A 33 15.15 -7.35 -23.60
N ARG A 34 14.67 -8.53 -23.98
CA ARG A 34 13.57 -8.64 -24.92
C ARG A 34 12.27 -8.18 -24.30
N TYR A 35 11.47 -7.47 -25.07
CA TYR A 35 10.22 -6.89 -24.64
C TYR A 35 9.08 -7.42 -25.52
N TYR A 36 7.91 -7.73 -24.96
CA TYR A 36 6.76 -8.28 -25.67
C TYR A 36 5.52 -7.38 -25.59
N GLY A 37 5.61 -6.24 -24.94
CA GLY A 37 4.64 -5.15 -25.05
C GLY A 37 4.88 -4.33 -26.33
N GLU A 38 4.34 -3.13 -26.37
CA GLU A 38 4.55 -2.19 -27.47
C GLU A 38 5.42 -0.99 -27.01
N PRO A 39 6.16 -0.33 -27.92
CA PRO A 39 6.99 0.82 -27.58
C PRO A 39 6.23 2.00 -26.93
N PHE A 40 4.93 2.10 -27.18
CA PHE A 40 4.07 3.13 -26.59
C PHE A 40 3.53 2.76 -25.20
N ASN A 41 3.83 1.56 -24.67
CA ASN A 41 3.40 1.21 -23.33
C ASN A 41 3.94 2.23 -22.32
N GLU A 42 3.04 2.73 -21.53
CA GLU A 42 3.35 3.77 -20.55
C GLU A 42 2.58 3.53 -19.25
N TYR A 43 3.23 3.77 -18.16
CA TYR A 43 2.65 3.90 -16.85
C TYR A 43 3.15 5.21 -16.24
N SER A 44 2.26 6.14 -16.07
CA SER A 44 2.56 7.46 -15.52
C SER A 44 1.73 7.76 -14.28
N PHE A 45 2.29 8.56 -13.40
CA PHE A 45 1.59 9.14 -12.28
C PHE A 45 2.15 10.51 -11.95
N GLU A 46 1.27 11.36 -11.46
CA GLU A 46 1.55 12.74 -11.12
C GLU A 46 0.72 13.13 -9.91
N GLY A 47 1.31 13.86 -8.98
CA GLY A 47 0.57 14.31 -7.81
C GLY A 47 1.40 15.12 -6.86
N PHE A 48 0.78 15.44 -5.72
CA PHE A 48 1.43 16.14 -4.63
C PHE A 48 1.12 15.50 -3.28
N GLU A 49 1.96 15.79 -2.32
CA GLU A 49 1.85 15.34 -0.95
C GLU A 49 2.09 16.51 0.00
N LEU A 50 1.28 16.58 1.06
CA LEU A 50 1.44 17.50 2.17
C LEU A 50 1.56 16.70 3.46
N GLY A 51 2.53 17.06 4.30
CA GLY A 51 2.75 16.45 5.59
C GLY A 51 2.85 17.49 6.71
N ALA A 52 2.39 17.13 7.89
CA ALA A 52 2.59 17.93 9.09
C ALA A 52 2.81 17.02 10.30
N VAL A 53 3.81 17.34 11.14
CA VAL A 53 4.07 16.67 12.40
C VAL A 53 4.20 17.71 13.48
N LEU A 54 3.31 17.65 14.47
CA LEU A 54 3.35 18.44 15.68
C LEU A 54 3.85 17.54 16.82
N ARG A 55 4.88 17.98 17.51
CA ARG A 55 5.41 17.35 18.71
C ARG A 55 5.38 18.34 19.86
N HIS A 56 4.76 17.95 20.97
CA HIS A 56 4.69 18.79 22.17
C HIS A 56 5.01 17.99 23.43
N GLU A 57 6.03 18.43 24.13
CA GLU A 57 6.42 17.92 25.46
C GLU A 57 5.70 18.75 26.53
N PHE A 58 4.72 18.16 27.22
CA PHE A 58 4.03 18.79 28.34
C PHE A 58 4.91 18.85 29.59
N SER A 59 5.79 17.86 29.71
CA SER A 59 6.80 17.76 30.76
C SER A 59 7.93 16.84 30.25
N ASP A 60 8.96 16.65 31.06
CA ASP A 60 10.07 15.74 30.77
C ASP A 60 9.60 14.27 30.53
N ASN A 61 8.43 13.94 31.07
CA ASN A 61 7.89 12.58 31.07
C ASN A 61 6.69 12.39 30.13
N TRP A 62 6.14 13.45 29.56
CA TRP A 62 4.92 13.36 28.73
C TRP A 62 5.08 14.07 27.40
N LEU A 63 4.89 13.30 26.34
CA LEU A 63 4.99 13.73 24.97
C LEU A 63 3.69 13.44 24.23
N VAL A 64 3.20 14.40 23.45
CA VAL A 64 2.18 14.19 22.42
C VAL A 64 2.79 14.42 21.06
N THR A 65 2.50 13.51 20.14
CA THR A 65 2.83 13.65 18.72
C THR A 65 1.54 13.53 17.91
N GLY A 66 1.25 14.51 17.06
CA GLY A 66 0.23 14.44 16.04
C GLY A 66 0.89 14.46 14.67
N ALA A 67 0.53 13.55 13.79
CA ALA A 67 0.99 13.55 12.42
C ALA A 67 -0.21 13.51 11.48
N PHE A 68 -0.07 14.19 10.35
CA PHE A 68 -1.06 14.20 9.29
C PHE A 68 -0.35 14.16 7.93
N ARG A 69 -0.90 13.38 7.00
CA ARG A 69 -0.43 13.32 5.61
C ARG A 69 -1.62 13.30 4.66
N TYR A 70 -1.55 14.13 3.66
CA TYR A 70 -2.47 14.16 2.53
C TYR A 70 -1.70 13.90 1.25
N GLN A 71 -2.24 13.04 0.42
CA GLN A 71 -1.75 12.74 -0.93
C GLN A 71 -2.90 12.89 -1.92
N ASP A 72 -2.63 13.53 -3.05
CA ASP A 72 -3.54 13.64 -4.19
C ASP A 72 -2.73 13.35 -5.45
N TYR A 73 -3.12 12.32 -6.19
CA TYR A 73 -2.42 11.94 -7.40
C TYR A 73 -3.33 11.28 -8.41
N SER A 74 -3.02 11.49 -9.69
CA SER A 74 -3.58 10.74 -10.80
C SER A 74 -2.59 9.73 -11.32
N GLN A 75 -3.09 8.65 -11.88
CA GLN A 75 -2.28 7.67 -12.59
C GLN A 75 -2.95 7.27 -13.91
N GLU A 76 -2.12 6.97 -14.92
CA GLU A 76 -2.56 6.37 -16.17
C GLU A 76 -1.66 5.18 -16.51
N ARG A 77 -2.25 4.08 -16.90
CA ARG A 77 -1.55 2.94 -17.49
C ARG A 77 -2.15 2.67 -18.87
N TYR A 78 -1.31 2.71 -19.88
CA TYR A 78 -1.65 2.42 -21.27
C TYR A 78 -0.67 1.39 -21.81
N ALA A 79 -1.13 0.16 -21.99
CA ALA A 79 -0.21 -0.92 -22.24
C ALA A 79 -0.83 -2.06 -23.08
N VAL A 80 0.04 -2.77 -23.77
CA VAL A 80 -0.22 -4.11 -24.31
C VAL A 80 0.58 -5.08 -23.46
N PHE A 81 -0.09 -6.07 -22.89
CA PHE A 81 0.53 -7.15 -22.12
C PHE A 81 0.34 -8.48 -22.84
N PHE A 82 1.07 -9.49 -22.45
CA PHE A 82 1.13 -10.77 -23.13
C PHE A 82 0.71 -11.93 -22.21
N ASP A 83 0.19 -12.97 -22.82
CA ASP A 83 -0.10 -14.27 -22.20
C ASP A 83 1.07 -15.24 -22.38
N SER A 84 0.87 -16.50 -21.96
CA SER A 84 1.86 -17.55 -22.20
C SER A 84 2.00 -17.83 -23.70
N PRO A 85 3.22 -18.07 -24.18
CA PRO A 85 3.44 -18.44 -25.59
C PRO A 85 2.90 -19.84 -25.90
N ASP A 86 2.47 -20.04 -27.14
CA ASP A 86 2.28 -21.37 -27.69
C ASP A 86 3.65 -22.06 -27.78
N GLU A 87 3.77 -23.23 -27.15
CA GLU A 87 5.05 -23.95 -27.02
C GLU A 87 5.54 -24.51 -28.37
N THR A 88 4.65 -24.64 -29.37
CA THR A 88 4.98 -25.21 -30.69
C THR A 88 5.39 -24.13 -31.67
N THR A 89 4.65 -23.03 -31.70
CA THR A 89 4.83 -21.97 -32.70
C THR A 89 5.65 -20.78 -32.16
N GLY A 90 5.72 -20.62 -30.84
CA GLY A 90 6.30 -19.44 -30.19
C GLY A 90 5.43 -18.18 -30.33
N GLU A 91 4.20 -18.34 -30.79
CA GLU A 91 3.25 -17.22 -30.87
C GLU A 91 2.73 -16.85 -29.48
N ILE A 92 2.73 -15.55 -29.18
CA ILE A 92 2.26 -14.98 -27.91
C ILE A 92 1.03 -14.16 -28.21
N THR A 93 -0.10 -14.53 -27.65
CA THR A 93 -1.31 -13.71 -27.66
C THR A 93 -1.12 -12.51 -26.77
N ARG A 94 -1.72 -11.37 -27.15
CA ARG A 94 -1.60 -10.13 -26.43
C ARG A 94 -2.96 -9.47 -26.26
N ASN A 95 -3.10 -8.72 -25.19
CA ASN A 95 -4.29 -7.95 -24.88
C ASN A 95 -3.92 -6.51 -24.59
N SER A 96 -4.78 -5.58 -24.97
CA SER A 96 -4.68 -4.18 -24.60
C SER A 96 -5.21 -3.96 -23.18
N TYR A 97 -4.62 -3.01 -22.50
CA TYR A 97 -5.02 -2.58 -21.17
C TYR A 97 -4.91 -1.07 -21.06
N PHE A 98 -5.98 -0.45 -20.62
CA PHE A 98 -5.98 0.94 -20.23
C PHE A 98 -6.58 1.07 -18.83
N SER A 99 -5.96 1.87 -17.99
CA SER A 99 -6.57 2.36 -16.76
C SER A 99 -6.11 3.77 -16.50
N ASP A 100 -7.02 4.58 -16.00
CA ASP A 100 -6.72 5.89 -15.41
C ASP A 100 -7.55 6.04 -14.14
N GLY A 101 -7.17 6.99 -13.29
CA GLY A 101 -7.91 7.28 -12.06
C GLY A 101 -7.24 8.32 -11.22
N ASP A 102 -8.05 8.93 -10.36
CA ASP A 102 -7.67 9.90 -9.36
C ASP A 102 -7.73 9.26 -7.97
N TYR A 103 -6.76 9.60 -7.13
CA TYR A 103 -6.51 8.96 -5.84
C TYR A 103 -6.25 10.01 -4.78
N GLN A 104 -7.00 9.96 -3.70
CA GLN A 104 -6.78 10.81 -2.53
C GLN A 104 -6.58 9.97 -1.28
N ARG A 105 -5.57 10.30 -0.49
CA ARG A 105 -5.24 9.61 0.74
C ARG A 105 -5.06 10.59 1.88
N TYR A 106 -5.73 10.31 2.97
CA TYR A 106 -5.64 11.03 4.23
C TYR A 106 -5.19 10.06 5.30
N VAL A 107 -4.09 10.36 5.97
CA VAL A 107 -3.57 9.57 7.09
C VAL A 107 -3.27 10.51 8.23
N GLY A 108 -3.78 10.21 9.40
CA GLY A 108 -3.49 10.99 10.60
C GLY A 108 -3.38 10.09 11.81
N ASN A 109 -2.50 10.44 12.75
CA ASN A 109 -2.41 9.78 14.03
C ASN A 109 -2.12 10.79 15.14
N ILE A 110 -2.55 10.44 16.34
CA ILE A 110 -2.20 11.14 17.58
C ILE A 110 -1.70 10.09 18.56
N ASP A 111 -0.50 10.32 19.07
CA ASP A 111 0.18 9.48 20.05
C ASP A 111 0.48 10.26 21.32
N VAL A 112 0.19 9.66 22.46
CA VAL A 112 0.59 10.14 23.78
C VAL A 112 1.54 9.12 24.37
N VAL A 113 2.75 9.55 24.68
CA VAL A 113 3.75 8.74 25.39
C VAL A 113 3.96 9.34 26.78
N GLY A 114 3.84 8.51 27.79
CA GLY A 114 4.04 8.91 29.18
C GLY A 114 4.97 7.97 29.92
N GLU A 115 5.90 8.52 30.72
CA GLU A 115 6.79 7.77 31.59
C GLU A 115 6.43 8.08 33.05
N PHE A 116 6.13 7.06 33.85
CA PHE A 116 5.77 7.22 35.27
C PHE A 116 6.17 5.99 36.07
N LYS A 117 6.02 6.08 37.39
CA LYS A 117 6.32 4.98 38.31
C LYS A 117 5.13 4.62 39.17
N THR A 118 4.95 3.33 39.40
CA THR A 118 4.04 2.80 40.39
C THR A 118 4.87 2.06 41.43
N GLY A 119 5.20 2.74 42.52
CA GLY A 119 6.20 2.26 43.49
C GLY A 119 7.59 2.18 42.86
N SER A 120 8.18 0.97 42.83
CA SER A 120 9.49 0.72 42.20
C SER A 120 9.41 0.39 40.73
N ILE A 121 8.21 0.13 40.21
CA ILE A 121 7.99 -0.29 38.81
C ILE A 121 7.96 0.94 37.92
N GLN A 122 8.72 0.90 36.81
CA GLN A 122 8.71 1.94 35.78
C GLN A 122 7.77 1.54 34.64
N HIS A 123 7.01 2.50 34.15
CA HIS A 123 6.08 2.37 33.05
C HIS A 123 6.44 3.32 31.94
N LYS A 124 6.35 2.83 30.68
CA LYS A 124 6.33 3.66 29.48
C LYS A 124 5.06 3.35 28.69
N LEU A 125 4.06 4.20 28.91
CA LEU A 125 2.74 4.09 28.33
C LEU A 125 2.71 4.72 26.93
N LEU A 126 2.08 4.05 25.98
CA LEU A 126 1.68 4.60 24.68
C LEU A 126 0.16 4.46 24.56
N LEU A 127 -0.51 5.57 24.33
CA LEU A 127 -1.92 5.63 23.93
C LEU A 127 -1.99 6.33 22.59
N GLY A 128 -2.72 5.77 21.62
CA GLY A 128 -2.83 6.42 20.33
C GLY A 128 -4.08 6.08 19.54
N THR A 129 -4.31 6.89 18.54
CA THR A 129 -5.36 6.68 17.54
C THR A 129 -4.80 6.96 16.16
N GLU A 130 -5.30 6.23 15.17
CA GLU A 130 -4.96 6.37 13.77
C GLU A 130 -6.24 6.48 12.95
N TYR A 131 -6.24 7.37 11.99
CA TYR A 131 -7.27 7.53 10.98
C TYR A 131 -6.65 7.40 9.60
N ARG A 132 -7.29 6.60 8.72
CA ARG A 132 -6.95 6.51 7.30
C ARG A 132 -8.22 6.62 6.47
N GLN A 133 -8.15 7.39 5.41
CA GLN A 133 -9.20 7.49 4.41
C GLN A 133 -8.57 7.44 3.03
N TYR A 134 -9.11 6.59 2.16
CA TYR A 134 -8.73 6.49 0.76
C TYR A 134 -9.97 6.71 -0.10
N ILE A 135 -9.82 7.53 -1.12
CA ILE A 135 -10.82 7.80 -2.14
C ILE A 135 -10.14 7.49 -3.47
N GLU A 136 -10.71 6.59 -4.24
CA GLU A 136 -10.14 6.09 -5.47
C GLU A 136 -11.23 6.01 -6.53
N ASP A 137 -10.95 6.51 -7.72
CA ASP A 137 -11.89 6.61 -8.85
C ASP A 137 -11.24 6.03 -10.13
N PRO A 138 -10.86 4.74 -10.11
CA PRO A 138 -10.24 4.11 -11.26
C PRO A 138 -11.24 3.72 -12.35
N ARG A 139 -10.81 3.90 -13.60
CA ARG A 139 -11.51 3.49 -14.81
C ARG A 139 -10.65 2.49 -15.58
N PHE A 140 -11.27 1.49 -16.16
CA PHE A 140 -10.54 0.39 -16.79
C PHE A 140 -11.11 0.04 -18.16
N GLN A 141 -10.22 -0.35 -19.07
CA GLN A 141 -10.51 -1.11 -20.28
C GLN A 141 -9.55 -2.29 -20.30
N THR A 142 -10.08 -3.50 -20.29
CA THR A 142 -9.26 -4.71 -20.20
C THR A 142 -9.68 -5.78 -21.18
N GLY A 143 -8.71 -6.60 -21.60
CA GLY A 143 -8.96 -7.84 -22.32
C GLY A 143 -9.31 -7.69 -23.79
N GLU A 144 -9.21 -6.51 -24.37
CA GLU A 144 -9.38 -6.35 -25.82
C GLU A 144 -8.19 -6.98 -26.54
N PRO A 145 -8.43 -7.90 -27.48
CA PRO A 145 -7.38 -8.56 -28.23
C PRO A 145 -6.47 -7.56 -28.95
N TYR A 146 -5.18 -7.78 -28.84
CA TYR A 146 -4.16 -7.03 -29.59
C TYR A 146 -3.35 -8.01 -30.43
N PRO A 147 -2.85 -7.63 -31.63
CA PRO A 147 -2.12 -8.54 -32.49
C PRO A 147 -1.00 -9.29 -31.81
N SER A 148 -0.93 -10.60 -32.05
CA SER A 148 0.08 -11.51 -31.48
C SER A 148 1.50 -11.09 -31.85
N ILE A 149 2.48 -11.57 -31.06
CA ILE A 149 3.91 -11.34 -31.32
C ILE A 149 4.66 -12.65 -31.21
N ASN A 150 5.74 -12.83 -31.97
CA ASN A 150 6.54 -14.03 -31.88
C ASN A 150 7.59 -13.93 -30.75
N LEU A 151 7.75 -15.01 -30.00
CA LEU A 151 8.68 -15.14 -28.89
C LEU A 151 10.14 -14.91 -29.30
N PHE A 152 10.52 -15.45 -30.46
CA PHE A 152 11.90 -15.48 -30.94
C PHE A 152 12.23 -14.33 -31.88
N ASP A 153 11.23 -13.82 -32.61
CA ASP A 153 11.38 -12.70 -33.55
C ASP A 153 10.22 -11.71 -33.41
N PRO A 154 10.23 -10.89 -32.33
CA PRO A 154 9.14 -9.95 -32.05
C PRO A 154 9.11 -8.82 -33.08
N VAL A 155 7.98 -8.64 -33.74
CA VAL A 155 7.70 -7.50 -34.62
C VAL A 155 6.67 -6.59 -33.95
N TYR A 156 7.07 -5.37 -33.66
CA TYR A 156 6.20 -4.37 -33.02
C TYR A 156 5.37 -3.65 -34.09
N ILE A 157 4.07 -3.54 -33.82
CA ILE A 157 3.14 -2.86 -34.73
C ILE A 157 3.12 -1.36 -34.42
N ASN A 158 3.32 -1.00 -33.15
CA ASN A 158 3.32 0.36 -32.64
C ASN A 158 2.03 1.16 -32.99
N THR A 159 0.91 0.46 -33.10
CA THR A 159 -0.40 1.07 -33.36
C THR A 159 -1.16 1.19 -32.05
N ARG A 160 -1.44 2.43 -31.66
CA ARG A 160 -2.23 2.69 -30.44
C ARG A 160 -3.67 2.27 -30.64
N PHE A 161 -4.28 1.73 -29.58
CA PHE A 161 -5.72 1.44 -29.51
C PHE A 161 -6.48 2.60 -28.84
N ASP A 162 -7.79 2.63 -29.02
CA ASP A 162 -8.63 3.66 -28.40
C ASP A 162 -8.76 3.42 -26.89
N LYS A 163 -8.75 4.48 -26.09
CA LYS A 163 -8.99 4.46 -24.66
C LYS A 163 -10.49 4.52 -24.41
N ILE A 164 -11.12 3.38 -24.28
CA ILE A 164 -12.58 3.27 -24.07
C ILE A 164 -12.81 2.48 -22.77
N PRO A 165 -12.88 3.16 -21.60
CA PRO A 165 -13.17 2.48 -20.35
C PRO A 165 -14.50 1.75 -20.40
N THR A 166 -14.51 0.50 -19.95
CA THR A 166 -15.68 -0.37 -19.89
C THR A 166 -16.08 -0.75 -18.49
N PHE A 167 -15.21 -0.47 -17.52
CA PHE A 167 -15.44 -0.72 -16.11
C PHE A 167 -14.96 0.47 -15.27
N PHE A 168 -15.82 0.90 -14.34
CA PHE A 168 -15.63 2.06 -13.48
C PHE A 168 -15.78 1.62 -12.04
N ARG A 169 -14.94 2.19 -11.15
CA ARG A 169 -15.05 2.01 -9.71
C ARG A 169 -14.97 3.37 -9.02
N ASP A 170 -15.72 3.51 -7.95
CA ASP A 170 -15.53 4.57 -6.96
C ASP A 170 -15.38 3.86 -5.62
N ASP A 171 -14.20 3.92 -5.06
CA ASP A 171 -13.87 3.24 -3.82
C ASP A 171 -13.65 4.26 -2.70
N TYR A 172 -14.33 4.05 -1.59
CA TYR A 172 -14.15 4.83 -0.38
C TYR A 172 -13.84 3.91 0.78
N TYR A 173 -12.67 4.09 1.39
CA TYR A 173 -12.20 3.29 2.50
C TYR A 173 -11.91 4.16 3.70
N VAL A 174 -12.39 3.73 4.88
CA VAL A 174 -12.09 4.41 6.16
C VAL A 174 -11.61 3.38 7.17
N THR A 175 -10.48 3.69 7.82
CA THR A 175 -9.96 2.90 8.91
C THR A 175 -9.77 3.77 10.15
N TRP A 176 -10.25 3.27 11.28
CA TRP A 176 -9.93 3.78 12.60
C TRP A 176 -9.16 2.73 13.39
N GLY A 177 -8.04 3.12 13.98
CA GLY A 177 -7.27 2.31 14.91
C GLY A 177 -7.16 3.01 16.26
N PHE A 178 -7.35 2.27 17.35
CA PHE A 178 -7.11 2.74 18.72
C PHE A 178 -6.19 1.74 19.40
N TYR A 179 -5.15 2.21 20.05
CA TYR A 179 -4.17 1.35 20.68
C TYR A 179 -3.68 1.87 22.02
N LEU A 180 -3.40 0.92 22.89
CA LEU A 180 -2.83 1.13 24.20
C LEU A 180 -1.71 0.11 24.39
N GLN A 181 -0.54 0.55 24.85
CA GLN A 181 0.58 -0.32 25.17
C GLN A 181 1.33 0.21 26.38
N ASP A 182 1.71 -0.69 27.28
CA ASP A 182 2.58 -0.36 28.41
C ASP A 182 3.84 -1.23 28.37
N GLN A 183 4.99 -0.59 28.45
CA GLN A 183 6.26 -1.24 28.69
C GLN A 183 6.58 -1.08 30.18
N ILE A 184 6.64 -2.21 30.88
CA ILE A 184 6.74 -2.28 32.33
C ILE A 184 8.14 -2.82 32.68
N GLU A 185 8.94 -2.03 33.36
CA GLU A 185 10.21 -2.47 33.93
C GLU A 185 9.96 -2.93 35.39
N LEU A 186 9.74 -4.26 35.53
CA LEU A 186 9.48 -4.89 36.81
C LEU A 186 10.73 -4.96 37.67
N LEU A 187 11.86 -5.24 37.04
CA LEU A 187 13.22 -5.27 37.61
C LEU A 187 14.20 -4.71 36.56
N PRO A 188 15.40 -4.26 36.94
CA PRO A 188 16.41 -3.79 35.97
C PRO A 188 16.72 -4.81 34.86
N ASN A 189 16.55 -6.10 35.15
CA ASN A 189 16.81 -7.20 34.22
C ASN A 189 15.54 -7.92 33.73
N LEU A 190 14.33 -7.43 34.05
CA LEU A 190 13.06 -8.03 33.67
C LEU A 190 12.09 -6.96 33.18
N LYS A 191 11.77 -7.00 31.90
CA LYS A 191 10.84 -6.09 31.25
C LYS A 191 9.66 -6.88 30.65
N PHE A 192 8.47 -6.29 30.77
CA PHE A 192 7.24 -6.82 30.24
C PHE A 192 6.60 -5.79 29.31
N LEU A 193 5.93 -6.24 28.27
CA LEU A 193 5.14 -5.43 27.37
C LEU A 193 3.74 -6.02 27.29
N ALA A 194 2.74 -5.19 27.50
CA ALA A 194 1.35 -5.50 27.25
C ALA A 194 0.70 -4.44 26.39
N GLY A 195 -0.08 -4.83 25.40
CA GLY A 195 -0.78 -3.90 24.55
C GLY A 195 -1.98 -4.52 23.87
N VAL A 196 -2.84 -3.66 23.38
CA VAL A 196 -4.01 -4.04 22.60
C VAL A 196 -4.28 -2.95 21.57
N ARG A 197 -4.68 -3.38 20.39
CA ARG A 197 -5.16 -2.51 19.32
C ARG A 197 -6.56 -2.97 18.91
N TYR A 198 -7.45 -2.02 18.69
CA TYR A 198 -8.73 -2.21 18.04
C TYR A 198 -8.71 -1.48 16.71
N ASP A 199 -9.11 -2.17 15.66
CA ASP A 199 -9.27 -1.62 14.32
C ASP A 199 -10.72 -1.75 13.85
N SER A 200 -11.22 -0.72 13.18
CA SER A 200 -12.47 -0.72 12.45
C SER A 200 -12.19 -0.27 11.02
N TYR A 201 -12.43 -1.15 10.08
CA TYR A 201 -12.28 -0.92 8.65
C TYR A 201 -13.66 -0.90 8.00
N LYS A 202 -13.94 0.15 7.24
CA LYS A 202 -15.16 0.28 6.44
C LYS A 202 -14.78 0.53 4.99
N GLN A 203 -15.48 -0.15 4.10
CA GLN A 203 -15.34 0.04 2.66
C GLN A 203 -16.69 0.23 2.00
N PHE A 204 -16.72 1.12 1.02
CA PHE A 204 -17.88 1.46 0.22
C PHE A 204 -17.47 1.45 -1.26
N PRO A 205 -17.15 0.29 -1.84
CA PRO A 205 -16.86 0.20 -3.24
C PRO A 205 -18.14 0.33 -4.05
N THR A 206 -18.02 1.03 -5.17
CA THR A 206 -19.06 1.09 -6.17
C THR A 206 -18.51 0.64 -7.49
N GLU A 207 -19.20 -0.22 -8.18
CA GLU A 207 -18.79 -0.79 -9.46
C GLU A 207 -19.83 -0.56 -10.54
N GLN A 208 -19.38 -0.27 -11.75
CA GLN A 208 -20.24 -0.10 -12.91
C GLN A 208 -19.56 -0.61 -14.18
N ASN A 209 -20.16 -1.57 -14.87
CA ASN A 209 -19.82 -1.86 -16.25
C ASN A 209 -20.50 -0.86 -17.20
N LEU A 210 -19.87 -0.60 -18.32
CA LEU A 210 -20.42 0.31 -19.33
C LEU A 210 -21.79 -0.17 -19.80
N GLY A 211 -22.79 0.71 -19.65
CA GLY A 211 -24.19 0.42 -20.04
C GLY A 211 -24.98 -0.38 -18.98
N GLU A 212 -24.39 -0.71 -17.85
CA GLU A 212 -25.07 -1.38 -16.73
C GLU A 212 -25.37 -0.42 -15.59
N PRO A 213 -26.33 -0.75 -14.71
CA PRO A 213 -26.54 0.00 -13.50
C PRO A 213 -25.33 -0.04 -12.56
N ARG A 214 -25.13 1.04 -11.82
CA ARG A 214 -24.17 1.12 -10.73
C ARG A 214 -24.56 0.17 -9.60
N VAL A 215 -23.57 -0.51 -9.01
CA VAL A 215 -23.75 -1.43 -7.86
C VAL A 215 -22.90 -0.92 -6.71
N ASP A 216 -23.57 -0.65 -5.59
CA ASP A 216 -22.94 -0.18 -4.37
C ASP A 216 -22.79 -1.35 -3.37
N PHE A 217 -21.65 -1.42 -2.72
CA PHE A 217 -21.36 -2.39 -1.66
C PHE A 217 -20.99 -1.65 -0.37
N GLU A 218 -21.27 -2.26 0.74
CA GLU A 218 -20.80 -1.80 2.05
C GLU A 218 -20.31 -2.99 2.86
N GLN A 219 -19.12 -2.85 3.43
CA GLN A 219 -18.57 -3.83 4.35
C GLN A 219 -17.91 -3.14 5.53
N THR A 220 -18.11 -3.68 6.71
CA THR A 220 -17.44 -3.24 7.94
C THR A 220 -16.81 -4.45 8.62
N ASP A 221 -15.51 -4.36 8.86
CA ASP A 221 -14.75 -5.36 9.60
C ASP A 221 -14.12 -4.73 10.85
N THR A 222 -14.04 -5.50 11.92
CA THR A 222 -13.37 -5.06 13.14
C THR A 222 -12.45 -6.16 13.66
N ALA A 223 -11.36 -5.75 14.29
CA ALA A 223 -10.39 -6.66 14.86
C ALA A 223 -9.81 -6.15 16.17
N TRP A 224 -9.53 -7.08 17.08
CA TRP A 224 -8.74 -6.86 18.29
C TRP A 224 -7.42 -7.59 18.16
N SER A 225 -6.33 -6.88 18.32
CA SER A 225 -4.97 -7.41 18.20
C SER A 225 -4.24 -7.24 19.54
N PRO A 226 -4.23 -8.25 20.41
CA PRO A 226 -3.45 -8.23 21.63
C PRO A 226 -1.96 -8.41 21.32
N ARG A 227 -1.12 -7.79 22.16
CA ARG A 227 0.34 -7.91 22.09
C ARG A 227 0.89 -8.11 23.49
N VAL A 228 1.74 -9.11 23.66
CA VAL A 228 2.47 -9.35 24.91
C VAL A 228 3.92 -9.68 24.60
N GLY A 229 4.81 -9.26 25.49
CA GLY A 229 6.23 -9.55 25.38
C GLY A 229 6.89 -9.59 26.75
N ILE A 230 7.94 -10.36 26.86
CA ILE A 230 8.80 -10.43 28.04
C ILE A 230 10.25 -10.48 27.60
N VAL A 231 11.09 -9.72 28.27
CA VAL A 231 12.54 -9.74 28.10
C VAL A 231 13.18 -9.96 29.47
N TYR A 232 13.95 -11.01 29.58
CA TYR A 232 14.74 -11.32 30.78
C TYR A 232 16.23 -11.35 30.43
N GLN A 233 17.00 -10.54 31.14
CA GLN A 233 18.44 -10.39 30.97
C GLN A 233 19.16 -10.90 32.23
N PRO A 234 19.39 -12.22 32.35
CA PRO A 234 19.99 -12.80 33.54
C PRO A 234 21.41 -12.30 33.83
N ILE A 235 22.17 -12.00 32.79
CA ILE A 235 23.50 -11.41 32.83
C ILE A 235 23.67 -10.48 31.62
N GLU A 236 24.58 -9.51 31.71
CA GLU A 236 24.77 -8.46 30.70
C GLU A 236 24.86 -8.96 29.23
N PRO A 237 25.59 -10.04 28.90
CA PRO A 237 25.72 -10.51 27.53
C PRO A 237 24.56 -11.38 27.03
N ILE A 238 23.56 -11.74 27.87
CA ILE A 238 22.51 -12.69 27.51
C ILE A 238 21.14 -12.05 27.72
N SER A 239 20.33 -11.99 26.67
CA SER A 239 18.91 -11.62 26.70
C SER A 239 18.05 -12.75 26.18
N LEU A 240 17.07 -13.16 26.98
CA LEU A 240 16.01 -14.10 26.61
C LEU A 240 14.74 -13.30 26.37
N TYR A 241 14.03 -13.60 25.31
CA TYR A 241 12.76 -12.91 25.01
C TYR A 241 11.69 -13.84 24.47
N PHE A 242 10.46 -13.49 24.74
CA PHE A 242 9.27 -14.07 24.15
C PHE A 242 8.33 -12.97 23.72
N SER A 243 7.66 -13.12 22.58
CA SER A 243 6.62 -12.21 22.13
C SER A 243 5.49 -12.95 21.42
N TYR A 244 4.28 -12.38 21.57
CA TYR A 244 3.07 -12.79 20.89
C TYR A 244 2.34 -11.53 20.38
N SER A 245 1.90 -11.54 19.12
CA SER A 245 1.11 -10.47 18.50
C SER A 245 0.24 -11.03 17.39
#